data_5d035036ebc158fffe20622e949e5668
#
_entry.id   5d035036ebc158fffe20622e949e5668
#
_cell.length_a   1.000
_cell.length_b   1.000
_cell.length_c   1.000
_cell.angle_alpha   90.00
_cell.angle_beta   90.00
_cell.angle_gamma   90.00
#
_symmetry.space_group_name_H-M   'P 1'
#
loop_
_entity.id
_entity.type
_entity.pdbx_description
1 polymer ?
#
loop_
_entity_poly.entity_id
_entity_poly.type
_entity_poly.pdbx_seq_one_letter_code
_entity_poly.pdbx_strand_id
1 'polypeptide(L)'
;MLKSNSTMKTLIVYLLAFFCLACQPASQTSTERIRFAVAQMPLNLDPRDATDAASERVNRLIYQQLVDFDAASKPMPSLASWEKIDEIHYVFTLKSARPTFHDGKQLTSHDVKATYDSLRFSQSSPHAAEFQNIARIETNDENTIVFQLKKPDAHFPSKLIIGILPHDLIQTQHDFAHHPVGSGPLKFVDWSNNLTLQRLHDKQNITLIEAKDPMVRVLKLQRGEVDLLQGDLPPELVKYSAGQKTLQVKAHEGANFSYLGLNLQDEQLKKISVRKALAYAIDREAIIKQMLVEKTRLAGAILPPEHFAGNANLTPYTYQPALAKKLLQEAGIQLPLKLEYKTSTDAQRVRIATILQAQMAKAGIQLSIKSLDWGTFFADVKKGQFQLFGLTWVGIKTPEIYQKAFHSQAVPPNGFNRGRFANQTLDQWLAQQDWQKATALIHEELPYIPLWYEGQFIAAQKKLAVEPPPADGNWDMLLTIQSH
;
A
#
# COMPACT_ATOMS: atom_id res chain seq x y z
N MET A 1 72.38 51.07 -26.42
CA MET A 1 71.32 50.23 -26.99
C MET A 1 71.01 49.11 -26.03
N LEU A 2 69.72 48.71 -25.91
CA LEU A 2 69.17 47.68 -25.02
C LEU A 2 68.73 48.12 -23.59
N LYS A 3 67.59 48.87 -23.55
CA LYS A 3 66.72 48.90 -22.40
C LYS A 3 65.29 48.86 -22.91
N SER A 4 64.73 47.63 -23.13
CA SER A 4 63.31 47.49 -23.53
C SER A 4 62.78 46.03 -23.38
N ASN A 5 63.10 45.31 -22.31
CA ASN A 5 62.51 43.97 -22.12
C ASN A 5 61.96 43.67 -20.69
N SER A 6 62.00 44.68 -19.76
CA SER A 6 61.52 44.43 -18.40
C SER A 6 60.02 44.71 -18.22
N THR A 7 59.51 45.71 -18.88
CA THR A 7 58.08 46.15 -18.75
C THR A 7 57.09 45.19 -19.41
N MET A 8 57.49 44.52 -20.48
CA MET A 8 56.62 43.60 -21.21
C MET A 8 56.44 42.24 -20.46
N LYS A 9 57.47 41.79 -19.73
CA LYS A 9 57.40 40.57 -18.91
C LYS A 9 56.53 40.78 -17.68
N THR A 10 56.55 41.98 -17.06
CA THR A 10 55.72 42.32 -15.89
C THR A 10 54.25 42.46 -16.26
N LEU A 11 53.95 42.98 -17.47
CA LEU A 11 52.55 43.14 -17.93
C LEU A 11 51.89 41.76 -18.26
N ILE A 12 52.68 40.79 -18.78
CA ILE A 12 52.20 39.43 -19.09
C ILE A 12 51.95 38.64 -17.79
N VAL A 13 52.71 38.82 -16.74
CA VAL A 13 52.50 38.17 -15.44
C VAL A 13 51.24 38.70 -14.75
N TYR A 14 50.94 40.01 -14.84
CA TYR A 14 49.70 40.59 -14.31
C TYR A 14 48.45 40.18 -15.13
N LEU A 15 48.58 39.98 -16.46
CA LEU A 15 47.46 39.51 -17.29
C LEU A 15 47.15 38.01 -17.05
N LEU A 16 48.13 37.18 -16.77
CA LEU A 16 47.97 35.77 -16.39
C LEU A 16 47.39 35.60 -14.97
N ALA A 17 47.73 36.49 -14.04
CA ALA A 17 47.18 36.48 -12.68
C ALA A 17 45.68 36.89 -12.64
N PHE A 18 45.20 37.72 -13.57
CA PHE A 18 43.79 38.13 -13.67
C PHE A 18 42.88 37.05 -14.28
N PHE A 19 43.45 36.12 -15.08
CA PHE A 19 42.68 34.99 -15.67
C PHE A 19 42.47 33.83 -14.70
N CYS A 20 43.27 33.71 -13.65
CA CYS A 20 43.11 32.66 -12.62
C CYS A 20 42.01 32.99 -11.56
N LEU A 21 41.50 34.23 -11.49
CA LEU A 21 40.45 34.62 -10.54
C LEU A 21 39.03 34.51 -11.13
N ALA A 22 38.87 34.17 -12.39
CA ALA A 22 37.56 34.08 -13.05
C ALA A 22 36.95 32.65 -13.08
N CYS A 23 37.62 31.65 -12.54
CA CYS A 23 37.06 30.30 -12.33
C CYS A 23 36.88 30.02 -10.84
N GLN A 24 36.05 30.82 -10.16
CA GLN A 24 35.30 30.26 -9.04
C GLN A 24 34.21 29.39 -9.67
N PRO A 25 34.20 28.06 -9.44
CA PRO A 25 33.00 27.31 -9.73
C PRO A 25 31.90 27.99 -8.92
N ALA A 26 30.85 28.49 -9.61
CA ALA A 26 29.61 28.81 -8.94
C ALA A 26 29.33 27.57 -8.07
N SER A 27 29.33 27.72 -6.76
CA SER A 27 28.78 26.73 -5.86
C SER A 27 27.30 26.65 -6.24
N GLN A 28 27.00 25.85 -7.26
CA GLN A 28 25.71 25.25 -7.34
C GLN A 28 25.56 24.57 -5.98
N THR A 29 24.77 25.14 -5.09
CA THR A 29 24.09 24.41 -4.05
C THR A 29 23.33 23.33 -4.81
N SER A 30 24.01 22.23 -5.12
CA SER A 30 23.36 21.00 -5.51
C SER A 30 22.50 20.67 -4.29
N THR A 31 21.22 20.99 -4.34
CA THR A 31 20.23 20.38 -3.47
C THR A 31 20.45 18.89 -3.62
N GLU A 32 21.10 18.29 -2.61
CA GLU A 32 21.57 16.92 -2.69
C GLU A 32 20.32 16.05 -2.94
N ARG A 33 20.26 15.44 -4.13
CA ARG A 33 19.10 14.66 -4.57
C ARG A 33 18.94 13.45 -3.64
N ILE A 34 17.78 13.24 -3.08
CA ILE A 34 17.45 12.02 -2.34
C ILE A 34 17.10 10.92 -3.34
N ARG A 35 17.85 9.82 -3.29
CA ARG A 35 17.70 8.66 -4.18
C ARG A 35 17.02 7.53 -3.41
N PHE A 36 15.80 7.21 -3.80
CA PHE A 36 14.96 6.20 -3.18
C PHE A 36 14.90 4.94 -4.05
N ALA A 37 15.48 3.83 -3.56
CA ALA A 37 15.43 2.56 -4.27
C ALA A 37 14.08 1.87 -4.05
N VAL A 38 13.43 1.49 -5.14
CA VAL A 38 12.15 0.78 -5.16
C VAL A 38 12.28 -0.56 -5.89
N ALA A 39 11.48 -1.55 -5.51
CA ALA A 39 11.45 -2.86 -6.18
C ALA A 39 10.83 -2.77 -7.58
N GLN A 40 9.83 -1.90 -7.72
CA GLN A 40 9.10 -1.68 -8.96
C GLN A 40 8.70 -0.22 -9.06
N MET A 41 8.82 0.34 -10.27
CA MET A 41 8.31 1.68 -10.57
C MET A 41 6.78 1.68 -10.61
N PRO A 42 6.12 2.83 -10.35
CA PRO A 42 4.68 2.98 -10.60
C PRO A 42 4.35 2.63 -12.06
N LEU A 43 3.17 2.09 -12.28
CA LEU A 43 2.69 1.75 -13.63
C LEU A 43 1.81 2.86 -14.23
N ASN A 44 1.16 3.65 -13.38
CA ASN A 44 0.20 4.66 -13.81
C ASN A 44 0.07 5.77 -12.75
N LEU A 45 0.33 7.01 -13.13
CA LEU A 45 0.20 8.18 -12.23
C LEU A 45 -1.14 8.92 -12.36
N ASP A 46 -2.12 8.37 -13.10
CA ASP A 46 -3.51 8.81 -13.04
C ASP A 46 -4.21 8.14 -11.85
N PRO A 47 -4.64 8.89 -10.81
CA PRO A 47 -5.25 8.32 -9.61
C PRO A 47 -6.61 7.65 -9.88
N ARG A 48 -7.21 7.88 -11.06
CA ARG A 48 -8.46 7.23 -11.47
C ARG A 48 -8.26 5.81 -11.97
N ASP A 49 -7.05 5.45 -12.40
CA ASP A 49 -6.75 4.17 -13.06
C ASP A 49 -5.64 3.36 -12.37
N ALA A 50 -4.93 3.96 -11.42
CA ALA A 50 -3.88 3.31 -10.65
C ALA A 50 -4.43 2.17 -9.79
N THR A 51 -3.74 1.01 -9.79
CA THR A 51 -4.13 -0.19 -9.03
C THR A 51 -2.97 -0.92 -8.37
N ASP A 52 -1.74 -0.52 -8.68
CA ASP A 52 -0.55 -1.06 -8.05
C ASP A 52 -0.09 -0.16 -6.89
N ALA A 53 0.52 -0.78 -5.88
CA ALA A 53 0.90 -0.09 -4.66
C ALA A 53 1.93 1.04 -4.87
N ALA A 54 2.82 0.94 -5.87
CA ALA A 54 3.79 1.99 -6.15
C ALA A 54 3.12 3.22 -6.75
N SER A 55 2.18 3.01 -7.70
CA SER A 55 1.36 4.08 -8.29
C SER A 55 0.52 4.81 -7.23
N GLU A 56 -0.18 4.07 -6.36
CA GLU A 56 -1.00 4.66 -5.30
C GLU A 56 -0.16 5.49 -4.32
N ARG A 57 1.01 4.98 -3.90
CA ARG A 57 1.92 5.70 -3.00
C ARG A 57 2.47 6.98 -3.61
N VAL A 58 2.83 6.96 -4.90
CA VAL A 58 3.29 8.17 -5.62
C VAL A 58 2.13 9.14 -5.82
N ASN A 59 0.95 8.65 -6.21
CA ASN A 59 -0.24 9.49 -6.41
C ASN A 59 -0.63 10.23 -5.13
N ARG A 60 -0.51 9.59 -3.96
CA ARG A 60 -0.74 10.24 -2.65
C ARG A 60 0.22 11.42 -2.40
N LEU A 61 1.42 11.42 -2.97
CA LEU A 61 2.39 12.51 -2.84
C LEU A 61 2.14 13.65 -3.85
N ILE A 62 1.62 13.31 -5.03
CA ILE A 62 1.39 14.26 -6.14
C ILE A 62 0.04 14.96 -6.02
N TYR A 63 -1.00 14.26 -5.56
CA TYR A 63 -2.37 14.76 -5.50
C TYR A 63 -2.85 14.91 -4.06
N GLN A 64 -3.75 15.84 -3.84
CA GLN A 64 -4.53 15.90 -2.61
C GLN A 64 -5.93 15.34 -2.84
N GLN A 65 -6.51 14.79 -1.79
CA GLN A 65 -7.82 14.13 -1.76
C GLN A 65 -8.77 14.86 -0.80
N LEU A 66 -10.09 14.70 -0.97
CA LEU A 66 -11.07 15.38 -0.10
C LEU A 66 -10.97 14.94 1.34
N VAL A 67 -10.79 13.64 1.55
CA VAL A 67 -10.77 12.97 2.86
C VAL A 67 -9.47 12.19 3.00
N ASP A 68 -8.93 12.15 4.21
CA ASP A 68 -7.82 11.27 4.60
C ASP A 68 -8.24 10.47 5.85
N PHE A 69 -7.32 9.73 6.46
CA PHE A 69 -7.57 8.92 7.63
C PHE A 69 -6.63 9.30 8.78
N ASP A 70 -7.15 9.29 10.00
CA ASP A 70 -6.34 9.40 11.21
C ASP A 70 -5.60 8.09 11.52
N ALA A 71 -4.82 8.07 12.61
CA ALA A 71 -4.06 6.90 13.04
C ALA A 71 -4.95 5.69 13.40
N ALA A 72 -6.23 5.92 13.75
CA ALA A 72 -7.22 4.88 14.01
C ALA A 72 -8.01 4.49 12.73
N SER A 73 -7.58 4.98 11.57
CA SER A 73 -8.23 4.82 10.25
C SER A 73 -9.66 5.37 10.17
N LYS A 74 -9.98 6.37 10.99
CA LYS A 74 -11.25 7.11 10.86
C LYS A 74 -11.10 8.20 9.80
N PRO A 75 -12.12 8.39 8.94
CA PRO A 75 -12.12 9.47 7.97
C PRO A 75 -11.95 10.83 8.64
N MET A 76 -11.04 11.64 8.14
CA MET A 76 -10.77 13.00 8.61
C MET A 76 -10.69 14.00 7.44
N PRO A 77 -11.03 15.29 7.66
CA PRO A 77 -10.95 16.32 6.66
C PRO A 77 -9.52 16.51 6.12
N SER A 78 -9.34 16.34 4.78
CA SER A 78 -8.10 16.71 4.08
C SER A 78 -8.28 18.02 3.32
N LEU A 79 -8.70 18.01 2.04
CA LEU A 79 -9.06 19.23 1.30
C LEU A 79 -10.36 19.86 1.76
N ALA A 80 -11.33 19.05 2.23
CA ALA A 80 -12.66 19.52 2.59
C ALA A 80 -13.11 18.96 3.93
N SER A 81 -13.90 19.75 4.66
CA SER A 81 -14.78 19.26 5.72
C SER A 81 -16.12 18.84 5.11
N TRP A 82 -16.90 18.02 5.82
CA TRP A 82 -18.20 17.58 5.33
C TRP A 82 -19.24 17.57 6.42
N GLU A 83 -20.49 17.68 5.97
CA GLU A 83 -21.70 17.54 6.78
C GLU A 83 -22.66 16.57 6.07
N LYS A 84 -23.25 15.64 6.82
CA LYS A 84 -24.35 14.79 6.36
C LYS A 84 -25.66 15.52 6.60
N ILE A 85 -26.33 15.99 5.55
CA ILE A 85 -27.58 16.74 5.64
C ILE A 85 -28.74 15.80 5.91
N ASP A 86 -28.76 14.66 5.19
CA ASP A 86 -29.75 13.58 5.39
C ASP A 86 -29.11 12.24 4.96
N GLU A 87 -29.92 11.19 4.81
CA GLU A 87 -29.43 9.83 4.53
C GLU A 87 -28.71 9.69 3.17
N ILE A 88 -28.97 10.59 2.21
CA ILE A 88 -28.42 10.54 0.86
C ILE A 88 -27.72 11.84 0.41
N HIS A 89 -27.71 12.89 1.22
CA HIS A 89 -27.06 14.16 0.88
C HIS A 89 -25.90 14.48 1.80
N TYR A 90 -24.74 14.74 1.19
CA TYR A 90 -23.52 15.20 1.85
C TYR A 90 -23.05 16.51 1.23
N VAL A 91 -22.74 17.49 2.07
CA VAL A 91 -22.15 18.77 1.66
C VAL A 91 -20.69 18.77 2.07
N PHE A 92 -19.79 19.01 1.11
CA PHE A 92 -18.37 19.18 1.33
C PHE A 92 -18.00 20.64 1.11
N THR A 93 -17.23 21.20 2.04
CA THR A 93 -16.74 22.58 1.96
C THR A 93 -15.22 22.54 1.91
N LEU A 94 -14.63 23.05 0.83
CA LEU A 94 -13.18 23.17 0.68
C LEU A 94 -12.63 24.13 1.74
N LYS A 95 -11.44 23.82 2.27
CA LYS A 95 -10.74 24.69 3.22
C LYS A 95 -10.45 26.04 2.59
N SER A 96 -10.48 27.12 3.36
CA SER A 96 -10.21 28.50 2.88
C SER A 96 -8.81 28.66 2.28
N ALA A 97 -7.80 27.99 2.82
CA ALA A 97 -6.46 27.89 2.25
C ALA A 97 -6.40 26.77 1.19
N ARG A 98 -7.08 26.99 0.07
CA ARG A 98 -7.07 26.02 -1.05
C ARG A 98 -5.68 25.95 -1.68
N PRO A 99 -5.18 24.74 -1.98
CA PRO A 99 -3.92 24.59 -2.70
C PRO A 99 -4.06 25.04 -4.16
N THR A 100 -2.94 25.37 -4.77
CA THR A 100 -2.82 25.51 -6.23
C THR A 100 -2.36 24.18 -6.82
N PHE A 101 -2.84 23.86 -8.01
CA PHE A 101 -2.26 22.80 -8.82
C PHE A 101 -0.83 23.15 -9.22
N HIS A 102 -0.06 22.16 -9.62
CA HIS A 102 1.33 22.32 -10.02
C HIS A 102 1.54 23.18 -11.29
N ASP A 103 0.47 23.43 -12.03
CA ASP A 103 0.41 24.38 -13.17
C ASP A 103 0.09 25.82 -12.74
N GLY A 104 -0.17 26.07 -11.45
CA GLY A 104 -0.43 27.38 -10.87
C GLY A 104 -1.90 27.76 -10.73
N LYS A 105 -2.85 26.96 -11.20
CA LYS A 105 -4.29 27.20 -11.06
C LYS A 105 -4.78 26.81 -9.66
N GLN A 106 -5.74 27.57 -9.13
CA GLN A 106 -6.32 27.26 -7.82
C GLN A 106 -7.31 26.09 -7.93
N LEU A 107 -7.25 25.15 -7.00
CA LEU A 107 -8.20 24.05 -6.90
C LEU A 107 -9.58 24.57 -6.46
N THR A 108 -10.64 24.12 -7.11
CA THR A 108 -12.04 24.53 -6.88
C THR A 108 -12.98 23.32 -6.77
N SER A 109 -14.21 23.57 -6.39
CA SER A 109 -15.30 22.57 -6.38
C SER A 109 -15.54 21.95 -7.77
N HIS A 110 -15.28 22.69 -8.86
CA HIS A 110 -15.43 22.19 -10.22
C HIS A 110 -14.43 21.07 -10.53
N ASP A 111 -13.22 21.14 -9.99
CA ASP A 111 -12.20 20.09 -10.14
C ASP A 111 -12.61 18.81 -9.43
N VAL A 112 -13.19 18.96 -8.24
CA VAL A 112 -13.76 17.84 -7.47
C VAL A 112 -14.88 17.16 -8.26
N LYS A 113 -15.85 17.95 -8.75
CA LYS A 113 -16.95 17.44 -9.55
C LYS A 113 -16.44 16.73 -10.80
N ALA A 114 -15.54 17.34 -11.55
CA ALA A 114 -14.99 16.74 -12.78
C ALA A 114 -14.26 15.42 -12.51
N THR A 115 -13.47 15.35 -11.42
CA THR A 115 -12.79 14.12 -11.02
C THR A 115 -13.76 12.99 -10.76
N TYR A 116 -14.77 13.19 -9.88
CA TYR A 116 -15.71 12.13 -9.51
C TYR A 116 -16.75 11.84 -10.61
N ASP A 117 -17.11 12.80 -11.46
CA ASP A 117 -17.94 12.56 -12.65
C ASP A 117 -17.18 11.70 -13.67
N SER A 118 -15.89 11.97 -13.90
CA SER A 118 -15.06 11.15 -14.79
C SER A 118 -14.95 9.68 -14.31
N LEU A 119 -14.92 9.45 -12.99
CA LEU A 119 -14.91 8.11 -12.40
C LEU A 119 -16.25 7.39 -12.53
N ARG A 120 -17.35 8.00 -12.07
CA ARG A 120 -18.65 7.34 -12.03
C ARG A 120 -19.24 7.02 -13.41
N PHE A 121 -18.80 7.74 -14.44
CA PHE A 121 -19.18 7.49 -15.83
C PHE A 121 -18.14 6.68 -16.62
N SER A 122 -16.99 6.37 -16.03
CA SER A 122 -15.97 5.56 -16.68
C SER A 122 -16.44 4.11 -16.87
N GLN A 123 -16.15 3.57 -18.05
CA GLN A 123 -16.34 2.15 -18.35
C GLN A 123 -15.06 1.33 -18.13
N SER A 124 -13.91 1.97 -18.00
CA SER A 124 -12.60 1.33 -17.91
C SER A 124 -11.93 1.47 -16.56
N SER A 125 -12.27 2.51 -15.77
CA SER A 125 -11.64 2.71 -14.47
C SER A 125 -11.97 1.57 -13.50
N PRO A 126 -10.95 0.98 -12.87
CA PRO A 126 -11.13 -0.06 -11.85
C PRO A 126 -11.86 0.44 -10.60
N HIS A 127 -11.89 1.78 -10.38
CA HIS A 127 -12.54 2.42 -9.25
C HIS A 127 -13.99 2.85 -9.54
N ALA A 128 -14.44 2.80 -10.80
CA ALA A 128 -15.78 3.28 -11.21
C ALA A 128 -16.93 2.70 -10.36
N ALA A 129 -16.85 1.41 -10.02
CA ALA A 129 -17.90 0.72 -9.24
C ALA A 129 -18.11 1.33 -7.84
N GLU A 130 -17.08 1.92 -7.24
CA GLU A 130 -17.15 2.51 -5.90
C GLU A 130 -18.01 3.79 -5.86
N PHE A 131 -18.11 4.48 -7.01
CA PHE A 131 -18.80 5.76 -7.17
C PHE A 131 -20.16 5.65 -7.87
N GLN A 132 -20.61 4.46 -8.23
CA GLN A 132 -21.92 4.22 -8.87
C GLN A 132 -23.10 4.61 -7.98
N ASN A 133 -22.91 4.68 -6.66
CA ASN A 133 -23.94 5.16 -5.73
C ASN A 133 -24.16 6.67 -5.78
N ILE A 134 -23.28 7.43 -6.42
CA ILE A 134 -23.48 8.88 -6.63
C ILE A 134 -24.54 9.07 -7.71
N ALA A 135 -25.66 9.70 -7.36
CA ALA A 135 -26.70 10.11 -8.30
C ALA A 135 -26.33 11.42 -9.01
N ARG A 136 -25.88 12.41 -8.23
CA ARG A 136 -25.57 13.76 -8.74
C ARG A 136 -24.47 14.42 -7.90
N ILE A 137 -23.68 15.29 -8.55
CA ILE A 137 -22.71 16.19 -7.91
C ILE A 137 -23.03 17.61 -8.36
N GLU A 138 -23.25 18.50 -7.40
CA GLU A 138 -23.52 19.92 -7.65
C GLU A 138 -22.41 20.81 -7.06
N THR A 139 -22.11 21.89 -7.76
CA THR A 139 -21.15 22.91 -7.33
C THR A 139 -21.76 24.27 -7.55
N ASN A 140 -22.29 24.87 -6.47
CA ASN A 140 -22.99 26.15 -6.54
C ASN A 140 -22.04 27.35 -6.49
N ASP A 141 -20.85 27.12 -5.98
CA ASP A 141 -19.76 28.09 -5.87
C ASP A 141 -18.41 27.35 -5.93
N GLU A 142 -17.29 28.07 -5.89
CA GLU A 142 -15.94 27.51 -5.99
C GLU A 142 -15.50 26.65 -4.79
N ASN A 143 -16.27 26.63 -3.67
CA ASN A 143 -15.87 25.98 -2.44
C ASN A 143 -16.79 24.84 -2.03
N THR A 144 -18.03 24.83 -2.50
CA THR A 144 -19.07 23.93 -2.00
C THR A 144 -19.40 22.84 -3.02
N ILE A 145 -19.37 21.60 -2.58
CA ILE A 145 -19.71 20.42 -3.37
C ILE A 145 -20.84 19.67 -2.65
N VAL A 146 -21.94 19.45 -3.35
CA VAL A 146 -23.08 18.65 -2.84
C VAL A 146 -23.09 17.30 -3.56
N PHE A 147 -22.94 16.22 -2.81
CA PHE A 147 -23.12 14.86 -3.31
C PHE A 147 -24.52 14.36 -2.93
N GLN A 148 -25.29 13.96 -3.94
CA GLN A 148 -26.53 13.22 -3.77
C GLN A 148 -26.30 11.75 -4.10
N LEU A 149 -26.67 10.85 -3.19
CA LEU A 149 -26.55 9.40 -3.35
C LEU A 149 -27.85 8.78 -3.83
N LYS A 150 -27.77 7.63 -4.48
CA LYS A 150 -28.94 6.81 -4.87
C LYS A 150 -29.53 6.04 -3.68
N LYS A 151 -28.67 5.66 -2.73
CA LYS A 151 -29.01 4.90 -1.51
C LYS A 151 -28.20 5.44 -0.33
N PRO A 152 -28.71 5.33 0.91
CA PRO A 152 -27.93 5.66 2.11
C PRO A 152 -26.58 4.95 2.14
N ASP A 153 -25.53 5.70 2.51
CA ASP A 153 -24.18 5.18 2.68
C ASP A 153 -23.46 5.99 3.76
N ALA A 154 -23.46 5.50 4.98
CA ALA A 154 -22.82 6.18 6.13
C ALA A 154 -21.29 6.30 5.99
N HIS A 155 -20.67 5.46 5.15
CA HIS A 155 -19.22 5.48 4.88
C HIS A 155 -18.85 6.22 3.60
N PHE A 156 -19.79 6.92 2.98
CA PHE A 156 -19.52 7.65 1.74
C PHE A 156 -18.30 8.58 1.83
N PRO A 157 -18.08 9.36 2.90
CA PRO A 157 -16.89 10.20 3.00
C PRO A 157 -15.58 9.42 2.91
N SER A 158 -15.48 8.20 3.47
CA SER A 158 -14.27 7.39 3.44
C SER A 158 -13.86 6.90 2.05
N LYS A 159 -14.76 7.00 1.06
CA LYS A 159 -14.50 6.66 -0.34
C LYS A 159 -13.88 7.81 -1.13
N LEU A 160 -13.95 9.04 -0.62
CA LEU A 160 -13.49 10.24 -1.34
C LEU A 160 -11.98 10.48 -1.17
N ILE A 161 -11.20 9.45 -1.43
CA ILE A 161 -9.73 9.40 -1.28
C ILE A 161 -8.99 9.40 -2.63
N ILE A 162 -9.70 9.55 -3.73
CA ILE A 162 -9.07 9.71 -5.05
C ILE A 162 -8.48 11.12 -5.15
N GLY A 163 -7.27 11.22 -5.67
CA GLY A 163 -6.60 12.49 -5.89
C GLY A 163 -7.38 13.39 -6.86
N ILE A 164 -7.54 14.67 -6.51
CA ILE A 164 -8.30 15.63 -7.32
C ILE A 164 -7.46 16.12 -8.49
N LEU A 165 -8.06 16.12 -9.68
CA LEU A 165 -7.47 16.47 -10.97
C LEU A 165 -8.03 17.81 -11.48
N PRO A 166 -7.23 18.62 -12.20
CA PRO A 166 -7.71 19.85 -12.85
C PRO A 166 -8.81 19.56 -13.88
N HIS A 167 -9.97 20.21 -13.76
CA HIS A 167 -11.14 19.95 -14.62
C HIS A 167 -10.88 20.24 -16.10
N ASP A 168 -10.14 21.30 -16.40
CA ASP A 168 -9.78 21.68 -17.78
C ASP A 168 -8.85 20.66 -18.44
N LEU A 169 -7.93 20.06 -17.68
CA LEU A 169 -7.07 18.98 -18.16
C LEU A 169 -7.85 17.67 -18.33
N ILE A 170 -8.87 17.39 -17.51
CA ILE A 170 -9.78 16.26 -17.74
C ILE A 170 -10.54 16.45 -19.06
N GLN A 171 -11.06 17.65 -19.31
CA GLN A 171 -11.80 17.97 -20.56
C GLN A 171 -10.94 17.81 -21.81
N THR A 172 -9.66 18.16 -21.74
CA THR A 172 -8.71 18.04 -22.85
C THR A 172 -8.06 16.66 -22.96
N GLN A 173 -8.48 15.68 -22.15
CA GLN A 173 -7.95 14.30 -22.13
C GLN A 173 -6.43 14.27 -21.94
N HIS A 174 -5.92 15.11 -21.01
CA HIS A 174 -4.50 15.15 -20.65
C HIS A 174 -4.00 13.79 -20.16
N ASP A 175 -2.77 13.41 -20.55
CA ASP A 175 -2.11 12.17 -20.13
C ASP A 175 -1.59 12.28 -18.69
N PHE A 176 -2.47 12.10 -17.71
CA PHE A 176 -2.09 12.08 -16.29
C PHE A 176 -1.25 10.85 -15.92
N ALA A 177 -1.33 9.77 -16.70
CA ALA A 177 -0.60 8.54 -16.43
C ALA A 177 0.93 8.73 -16.46
N HIS A 178 1.41 9.60 -17.36
CA HIS A 178 2.84 9.89 -17.57
C HIS A 178 3.24 11.33 -17.23
N HIS A 179 2.29 12.27 -17.25
CA HIS A 179 2.49 13.69 -17.01
C HIS A 179 1.53 14.22 -15.93
N PRO A 180 1.64 13.75 -14.68
CA PRO A 180 0.68 14.09 -13.64
C PRO A 180 0.75 15.57 -13.27
N VAL A 181 -0.42 16.20 -13.12
CA VAL A 181 -0.60 17.56 -12.60
C VAL A 181 -1.52 17.49 -11.39
N GLY A 182 -0.94 17.54 -10.21
CA GLY A 182 -1.65 17.48 -8.93
C GLY A 182 -1.56 18.76 -8.14
N SER A 183 -2.04 18.73 -6.90
CA SER A 183 -1.97 19.80 -5.91
C SER A 183 -1.25 19.37 -4.62
N GLY A 184 -0.63 18.19 -4.66
CA GLY A 184 0.06 17.60 -3.52
C GLY A 184 1.42 18.25 -3.21
N PRO A 185 2.06 17.83 -2.13
CA PRO A 185 3.33 18.41 -1.66
C PRO A 185 4.53 18.10 -2.55
N LEU A 186 4.46 17.09 -3.42
CA LEU A 186 5.49 16.75 -4.40
C LEU A 186 4.97 16.99 -5.82
N LYS A 187 5.78 17.72 -6.60
CA LYS A 187 5.52 18.00 -8.02
C LYS A 187 6.32 17.04 -8.91
N PHE A 188 5.69 16.53 -9.95
CA PHE A 188 6.35 15.78 -11.00
C PHE A 188 7.37 16.68 -11.75
N VAL A 189 8.56 16.12 -12.02
CA VAL A 189 9.63 16.80 -12.74
C VAL A 189 9.95 16.07 -14.03
N ASP A 190 10.27 14.77 -13.96
CA ASP A 190 10.69 13.97 -15.10
C ASP A 190 10.52 12.47 -14.84
N TRP A 191 10.28 11.73 -15.91
CA TRP A 191 10.25 10.24 -15.91
C TRP A 191 10.80 9.67 -17.21
N SER A 192 11.94 10.15 -17.65
CA SER A 192 12.62 9.61 -18.84
C SER A 192 13.31 8.26 -18.56
N ASN A 193 13.99 8.14 -17.42
CA ASN A 193 14.64 6.92 -16.95
C ASN A 193 14.21 6.56 -15.52
N ASN A 194 14.30 7.53 -14.62
CA ASN A 194 13.90 7.40 -13.22
C ASN A 194 12.84 8.45 -12.93
N LEU A 195 11.86 8.11 -12.11
CA LEU A 195 10.85 9.09 -11.71
C LEU A 195 11.47 10.09 -10.74
N THR A 196 11.46 11.36 -11.11
CA THR A 196 11.91 12.47 -10.26
C THR A 196 10.74 13.35 -9.87
N LEU A 197 10.58 13.54 -8.57
CA LEU A 197 9.61 14.44 -7.96
C LEU A 197 10.37 15.57 -7.24
N GLN A 198 9.78 16.75 -7.15
CA GLN A 198 10.30 17.87 -6.38
C GLN A 198 9.37 18.22 -5.24
N ARG A 199 9.89 18.24 -4.04
CA ARG A 199 9.19 18.69 -2.84
C ARG A 199 9.04 20.21 -2.86
N LEU A 200 7.82 20.71 -2.70
CA LEU A 200 7.51 22.12 -3.00
C LEU A 200 8.08 23.11 -1.97
N HIS A 201 8.10 22.74 -0.69
CA HIS A 201 8.47 23.67 0.38
C HIS A 201 9.98 24.01 0.43
N ASP A 202 10.85 23.09 0.01
CA ASP A 202 12.31 23.26 0.09
C ASP A 202 13.03 22.97 -1.26
N LYS A 203 12.26 22.66 -2.29
CA LYS A 203 12.75 22.32 -3.65
C LYS A 203 13.65 21.08 -3.70
N GLN A 204 13.62 20.23 -2.68
CA GLN A 204 14.36 18.98 -2.65
C GLN A 204 13.88 18.04 -3.75
N ASN A 205 14.80 17.57 -4.59
CA ASN A 205 14.51 16.54 -5.59
C ASN A 205 14.60 15.15 -4.95
N ILE A 206 13.59 14.32 -5.25
CA ILE A 206 13.50 12.93 -4.85
C ILE A 206 13.42 12.10 -6.11
N THR A 207 14.35 11.16 -6.28
CA THR A 207 14.42 10.31 -7.47
C THR A 207 14.19 8.85 -7.06
N LEU A 208 13.15 8.23 -7.61
CA LEU A 208 12.90 6.81 -7.47
C LEU A 208 13.78 6.05 -8.47
N ILE A 209 14.50 5.03 -7.98
CA ILE A 209 15.42 4.21 -8.76
C ILE A 209 14.98 2.75 -8.66
N GLU A 210 14.61 2.15 -9.78
CA GLU A 210 14.21 0.74 -9.80
C GLU A 210 15.41 -0.18 -9.59
N ALA A 211 15.28 -1.13 -8.68
CA ALA A 211 16.19 -2.25 -8.53
C ALA A 211 15.41 -3.48 -8.05
N LYS A 212 14.99 -4.33 -8.98
CA LYS A 212 14.10 -5.47 -8.73
C LYS A 212 14.68 -6.48 -7.75
N ASP A 213 15.97 -6.78 -7.89
CA ASP A 213 16.65 -7.71 -7.00
C ASP A 213 16.91 -7.07 -5.62
N PRO A 214 16.47 -7.69 -4.51
CA PRO A 214 16.62 -7.14 -3.18
C PRO A 214 18.09 -7.03 -2.72
N MET A 215 18.97 -7.94 -3.16
CA MET A 215 20.40 -7.86 -2.84
C MET A 215 21.04 -6.66 -3.55
N VAL A 216 20.68 -6.41 -4.82
CA VAL A 216 21.15 -5.24 -5.57
C VAL A 216 20.68 -3.95 -4.88
N ARG A 217 19.44 -3.87 -4.38
CA ARG A 217 18.96 -2.70 -3.62
C ARG A 217 19.82 -2.44 -2.38
N VAL A 218 20.11 -3.47 -1.59
CA VAL A 218 20.92 -3.34 -0.39
C VAL A 218 22.35 -2.95 -0.73
N LEU A 219 22.97 -3.53 -1.77
CA LEU A 219 24.32 -3.18 -2.20
C LEU A 219 24.39 -1.72 -2.70
N LYS A 220 23.39 -1.26 -3.45
CA LYS A 220 23.30 0.16 -3.85
C LYS A 220 23.21 1.08 -2.65
N LEU A 221 22.39 0.72 -1.65
CA LEU A 221 22.29 1.47 -0.40
C LEU A 221 23.63 1.49 0.35
N GLN A 222 24.30 0.36 0.48
CA GLN A 222 25.59 0.25 1.17
C GLN A 222 26.69 1.08 0.49
N ARG A 223 26.71 1.13 -0.85
CA ARG A 223 27.69 1.91 -1.64
C ARG A 223 27.33 3.39 -1.73
N GLY A 224 26.19 3.82 -1.21
CA GLY A 224 25.72 5.20 -1.33
C GLY A 224 25.26 5.57 -2.75
N GLU A 225 24.97 4.58 -3.61
CA GLU A 225 24.35 4.81 -4.93
C GLU A 225 22.87 5.19 -4.79
N VAL A 226 22.22 4.76 -3.69
CA VAL A 226 20.92 5.22 -3.24
C VAL A 226 21.00 5.60 -1.76
N ASP A 227 20.06 6.41 -1.27
CA ASP A 227 20.12 6.98 0.07
C ASP A 227 19.18 6.26 1.04
N LEU A 228 18.09 5.67 0.52
CA LEU A 228 17.13 4.91 1.31
C LEU A 228 16.38 3.88 0.45
N LEU A 229 15.75 2.93 1.14
CA LEU A 229 14.77 1.99 0.62
C LEU A 229 13.73 1.68 1.71
N GLN A 230 12.53 1.27 1.32
CA GLN A 230 11.45 0.87 2.23
C GLN A 230 10.76 -0.38 1.72
N GLY A 231 10.57 -1.36 2.63
CA GLY A 231 9.88 -2.61 2.29
C GLY A 231 10.63 -3.54 1.34
N ASP A 232 9.98 -4.61 0.94
CA ASP A 232 10.35 -5.56 -0.12
C ASP A 232 11.76 -6.16 0.00
N LEU A 233 12.23 -6.39 1.23
CA LEU A 233 13.47 -7.15 1.50
C LEU A 233 13.18 -8.41 2.31
N PRO A 234 13.87 -9.51 2.01
CA PRO A 234 13.97 -10.64 2.92
C PRO A 234 14.54 -10.24 4.28
N PRO A 235 14.08 -10.85 5.39
CA PRO A 235 14.50 -10.47 6.75
C PRO A 235 16.00 -10.52 6.99
N GLU A 236 16.70 -11.46 6.34
CA GLU A 236 18.15 -11.56 6.42
C GLU A 236 18.86 -10.33 5.85
N LEU A 237 18.31 -9.70 4.81
CA LEU A 237 18.86 -8.47 4.24
C LEU A 237 18.54 -7.25 5.10
N VAL A 238 17.38 -7.22 5.75
CA VAL A 238 17.05 -6.20 6.75
C VAL A 238 18.02 -6.27 7.92
N LYS A 239 18.25 -7.48 8.46
CA LYS A 239 19.20 -7.72 9.55
C LYS A 239 20.64 -7.38 9.14
N TYR A 240 21.03 -7.76 7.92
CA TYR A 240 22.33 -7.39 7.35
C TYR A 240 22.48 -5.85 7.29
N SER A 241 21.48 -5.14 6.78
CA SER A 241 21.49 -3.67 6.68
C SER A 241 21.61 -3.02 8.07
N ALA A 242 20.88 -3.53 9.07
CA ALA A 242 20.94 -3.04 10.44
C ALA A 242 22.33 -3.21 11.09
N GLY A 243 23.11 -4.20 10.67
CA GLY A 243 24.48 -4.45 11.13
C GLY A 243 25.53 -3.53 10.49
N GLN A 244 25.19 -2.75 9.44
CA GLN A 244 26.16 -1.89 8.75
C GLN A 244 26.39 -0.58 9.50
N LYS A 245 27.68 -0.16 9.64
CA LYS A 245 28.05 1.07 10.38
C LYS A 245 27.50 2.35 9.76
N THR A 246 27.32 2.39 8.45
CA THR A 246 26.85 3.56 7.67
C THR A 246 25.36 3.61 7.49
N LEU A 247 24.65 2.53 7.81
CA LEU A 247 23.22 2.41 7.62
C LEU A 247 22.46 2.46 8.94
N GLN A 248 21.19 2.80 8.87
CA GLN A 248 20.20 2.68 9.92
C GLN A 248 18.97 1.96 9.38
N VAL A 249 18.32 1.20 10.24
CA VAL A 249 17.04 0.54 9.96
C VAL A 249 16.06 0.95 11.05
N LYS A 250 14.88 1.44 10.66
CA LYS A 250 13.77 1.71 11.56
C LYS A 250 12.57 0.88 11.14
N ALA A 251 11.88 0.29 12.11
CA ALA A 251 10.73 -0.57 11.88
C ALA A 251 9.52 -0.11 12.69
N HIS A 252 8.32 -0.38 12.16
CA HIS A 252 7.05 -0.09 12.78
C HIS A 252 6.08 -1.25 12.60
N GLU A 253 5.09 -1.38 13.47
CA GLU A 253 4.02 -2.36 13.30
C GLU A 253 3.21 -2.02 12.04
N GLY A 254 2.94 -3.04 11.22
CA GLY A 254 2.20 -2.88 9.98
C GLY A 254 0.74 -3.27 10.09
N ALA A 255 -0.03 -2.87 9.07
CA ALA A 255 -1.43 -3.20 8.90
C ALA A 255 -1.71 -4.13 7.71
N ASN A 256 -0.68 -4.45 6.90
CA ASN A 256 -0.82 -5.36 5.77
C ASN A 256 -1.08 -6.77 6.26
N PHE A 257 -2.24 -7.33 5.91
CA PHE A 257 -2.77 -8.56 6.47
C PHE A 257 -2.48 -9.78 5.58
N SER A 258 -1.61 -10.66 6.05
CA SER A 258 -1.32 -11.94 5.42
C SER A 258 -2.24 -13.05 5.91
N TYR A 259 -2.70 -13.90 5.00
CA TYR A 259 -3.67 -14.96 5.29
C TYR A 259 -3.50 -16.19 4.40
N LEU A 260 -3.98 -17.32 4.92
CA LEU A 260 -4.18 -18.55 4.16
C LEU A 260 -5.64 -18.60 3.71
N GLY A 261 -5.87 -18.52 2.40
CA GLY A 261 -7.19 -18.61 1.79
C GLY A 261 -7.63 -20.06 1.59
N LEU A 262 -8.91 -20.33 1.80
CA LEU A 262 -9.53 -21.65 1.75
C LEU A 262 -10.67 -21.67 0.72
N ASN A 263 -10.78 -22.72 -0.08
CA ASN A 263 -11.94 -22.94 -0.93
C ASN A 263 -13.03 -23.70 -0.16
N LEU A 264 -14.08 -23.02 0.26
CA LEU A 264 -15.14 -23.61 1.08
C LEU A 264 -16.14 -24.45 0.26
N GLN A 265 -15.98 -24.51 -1.05
CA GLN A 265 -16.70 -25.50 -1.90
C GLN A 265 -16.03 -26.87 -1.92
N ASP A 266 -14.77 -26.97 -1.44
CA ASP A 266 -14.08 -28.25 -1.27
C ASP A 266 -14.72 -29.09 -0.16
N GLU A 267 -14.92 -30.37 -0.43
CA GLU A 267 -15.61 -31.33 0.48
C GLU A 267 -14.96 -31.45 1.86
N GLN A 268 -13.65 -31.24 1.96
CA GLN A 268 -12.94 -31.29 3.24
C GLN A 268 -12.96 -29.92 3.90
N LEU A 269 -12.67 -28.85 3.16
CA LEU A 269 -12.50 -27.49 3.68
C LEU A 269 -13.83 -26.84 4.09
N LYS A 270 -14.98 -27.31 3.60
CA LYS A 270 -16.30 -26.86 4.08
C LYS A 270 -16.55 -27.23 5.55
N LYS A 271 -15.85 -28.25 6.10
CA LYS A 271 -15.97 -28.65 7.50
C LYS A 271 -15.21 -27.71 8.41
N ILE A 272 -15.89 -27.06 9.34
CA ILE A 272 -15.27 -26.10 10.28
C ILE A 272 -14.15 -26.75 11.13
N SER A 273 -14.30 -28.01 11.53
CA SER A 273 -13.28 -28.76 12.27
C SER A 273 -11.97 -28.91 11.47
N VAL A 274 -12.05 -29.07 10.14
CA VAL A 274 -10.87 -29.13 9.27
C VAL A 274 -10.19 -27.74 9.21
N ARG A 275 -10.96 -26.66 9.08
CA ARG A 275 -10.41 -25.30 9.08
C ARG A 275 -9.73 -24.95 10.42
N LYS A 276 -10.38 -25.32 11.55
CA LYS A 276 -9.77 -25.17 12.89
C LYS A 276 -8.50 -26.02 13.03
N ALA A 277 -8.49 -27.23 12.51
CA ALA A 277 -7.29 -28.07 12.51
C ALA A 277 -6.14 -27.45 11.72
N LEU A 278 -6.41 -26.87 10.53
CA LEU A 278 -5.41 -26.11 9.77
C LEU A 278 -4.86 -24.92 10.59
N ALA A 279 -5.72 -24.16 11.28
CA ALA A 279 -5.31 -23.03 12.10
C ALA A 279 -4.41 -23.44 13.28
N TYR A 280 -4.71 -24.54 13.96
CA TYR A 280 -3.89 -25.11 15.03
C TYR A 280 -2.62 -25.82 14.54
N ALA A 281 -2.53 -26.17 13.27
CA ALA A 281 -1.35 -26.82 12.68
C ALA A 281 -0.25 -25.85 12.28
N ILE A 282 -0.46 -24.53 12.36
CA ILE A 282 0.49 -23.50 11.94
C ILE A 282 1.11 -22.83 13.16
N ASP A 283 2.43 -22.94 13.31
CA ASP A 283 3.24 -22.20 14.27
C ASP A 283 3.58 -20.82 13.69
N ARG A 284 2.62 -19.88 13.83
CA ARG A 284 2.75 -18.51 13.29
C ARG A 284 3.81 -17.71 14.03
N GLU A 285 3.93 -17.90 15.34
CA GLU A 285 4.92 -17.20 16.17
C GLU A 285 6.35 -17.57 15.77
N ALA A 286 6.62 -18.87 15.53
CA ALA A 286 7.91 -19.31 15.04
C ALA A 286 8.22 -18.75 13.64
N ILE A 287 7.24 -18.69 12.74
CA ILE A 287 7.43 -18.07 11.41
C ILE A 287 7.74 -16.59 11.56
N ILE A 288 6.96 -15.84 12.35
CA ILE A 288 7.17 -14.41 12.60
C ILE A 288 8.60 -14.18 13.14
N LYS A 289 8.97 -14.89 14.18
CA LYS A 289 10.27 -14.71 14.85
C LYS A 289 11.47 -15.03 13.97
N GLN A 290 11.37 -16.04 13.10
CA GLN A 290 12.52 -16.56 12.36
C GLN A 290 12.58 -16.08 10.91
N MET A 291 11.43 -15.75 10.30
CA MET A 291 11.30 -15.59 8.87
C MET A 291 10.76 -14.24 8.44
N LEU A 292 10.29 -13.42 9.36
CA LEU A 292 9.67 -12.13 9.02
C LEU A 292 10.42 -10.97 9.67
N VAL A 293 10.16 -9.78 9.17
CA VAL A 293 10.81 -8.56 9.67
C VAL A 293 10.30 -8.22 11.09
N GLU A 294 11.10 -7.48 11.83
CA GLU A 294 10.72 -6.97 13.15
C GLU A 294 9.38 -6.21 13.07
N LYS A 295 8.65 -6.20 14.21
CA LYS A 295 7.33 -5.57 14.31
C LYS A 295 6.22 -6.25 13.50
N THR A 296 6.48 -7.41 12.88
CA THR A 296 5.42 -8.31 12.42
C THR A 296 4.73 -8.94 13.63
N ARG A 297 3.39 -8.95 13.63
CA ARG A 297 2.58 -9.44 14.75
C ARG A 297 1.45 -10.35 14.30
N LEU A 298 0.95 -11.20 15.20
CA LEU A 298 -0.18 -12.09 14.92
C LEU A 298 -1.41 -11.29 14.48
N ALA A 299 -2.14 -11.83 13.52
CA ALA A 299 -3.40 -11.27 13.05
C ALA A 299 -4.59 -12.12 13.54
N GLY A 300 -5.70 -11.43 13.84
CA GLY A 300 -6.98 -12.06 14.20
C GLY A 300 -8.09 -11.75 13.18
N ALA A 301 -8.04 -10.59 12.53
CA ALA A 301 -8.98 -10.13 11.53
C ALA A 301 -8.24 -9.40 10.40
N ILE A 302 -8.93 -8.96 9.32
CA ILE A 302 -8.28 -8.20 8.23
C ILE A 302 -7.76 -6.86 8.76
N LEU A 303 -8.60 -6.12 9.46
CA LEU A 303 -8.23 -4.84 10.06
C LEU A 303 -7.61 -5.08 11.44
N PRO A 304 -6.52 -4.37 11.78
CA PRO A 304 -5.81 -4.57 13.02
C PRO A 304 -6.67 -4.16 14.24
N PRO A 305 -6.34 -4.66 15.45
CA PRO A 305 -7.17 -4.47 16.63
C PRO A 305 -7.36 -3.01 17.05
N GLU A 306 -6.43 -2.13 16.72
CA GLU A 306 -6.50 -0.67 16.94
C GLU A 306 -7.41 0.09 15.97
N HIS A 307 -7.79 -0.54 14.85
CA HIS A 307 -8.74 0.03 13.91
C HIS A 307 -10.15 0.06 14.52
N PHE A 308 -10.95 1.09 14.23
CA PHE A 308 -12.31 1.22 14.80
C PHE A 308 -13.24 0.03 14.45
N ALA A 309 -13.01 -0.64 13.33
CA ALA A 309 -13.69 -1.87 12.92
C ALA A 309 -12.83 -3.13 13.10
N GLY A 310 -11.72 -3.03 13.83
CA GLY A 310 -10.92 -4.16 14.31
C GLY A 310 -11.56 -4.81 15.54
N ASN A 311 -10.92 -5.87 16.05
CA ASN A 311 -11.42 -6.56 17.24
C ASN A 311 -10.26 -7.09 18.10
N ALA A 312 -10.01 -6.42 19.22
CA ALA A 312 -8.95 -6.77 20.16
C ALA A 312 -9.28 -8.01 21.02
N ASN A 313 -10.54 -8.47 21.01
CA ASN A 313 -11.00 -9.59 21.85
C ASN A 313 -10.85 -10.96 21.17
N LEU A 314 -10.31 -11.02 19.94
CA LEU A 314 -10.12 -12.29 19.23
C LEU A 314 -8.96 -13.07 19.84
N THR A 315 -9.23 -14.28 20.30
CA THR A 315 -8.19 -15.18 20.84
C THR A 315 -7.46 -15.87 19.68
N PRO A 316 -6.14 -15.68 19.53
CA PRO A 316 -5.39 -16.34 18.45
C PRO A 316 -5.41 -17.86 18.57
N TYR A 317 -5.48 -18.56 17.44
CA TYR A 317 -5.27 -20.00 17.36
C TYR A 317 -3.79 -20.30 17.59
N THR A 318 -3.43 -20.86 18.73
CA THR A 318 -2.04 -21.23 19.07
C THR A 318 -1.63 -22.55 18.43
N TYR A 319 -0.32 -22.77 18.24
CA TYR A 319 0.19 -23.99 17.62
C TYR A 319 -0.04 -25.22 18.48
N GLN A 320 -0.91 -26.14 18.06
CA GLN A 320 -1.30 -27.36 18.76
C GLN A 320 -1.51 -28.50 17.76
N PRO A 321 -0.43 -29.09 17.18
CA PRO A 321 -0.55 -30.11 16.14
C PRO A 321 -1.25 -31.38 16.59
N ALA A 322 -1.16 -31.75 17.88
CA ALA A 322 -1.89 -32.89 18.46
C ALA A 322 -3.41 -32.63 18.46
N LEU A 323 -3.86 -31.43 18.87
CA LEU A 323 -5.25 -31.02 18.80
C LEU A 323 -5.75 -30.97 17.35
N ALA A 324 -4.94 -30.42 16.44
CA ALA A 324 -5.24 -30.39 15.02
C ALA A 324 -5.51 -31.80 14.47
N LYS A 325 -4.63 -32.77 14.78
CA LYS A 325 -4.78 -34.17 14.38
C LYS A 325 -6.07 -34.79 14.97
N LYS A 326 -6.38 -34.54 16.25
CA LYS A 326 -7.60 -34.97 16.91
C LYS A 326 -8.85 -34.43 16.22
N LEU A 327 -8.89 -33.13 15.94
CA LEU A 327 -10.02 -32.50 15.22
C LEU A 327 -10.27 -33.11 13.83
N LEU A 328 -9.21 -33.48 13.09
CA LEU A 328 -9.33 -34.15 11.80
C LEU A 328 -9.94 -35.57 11.97
N GLN A 329 -9.49 -36.32 12.95
CA GLN A 329 -10.00 -37.67 13.22
C GLN A 329 -11.48 -37.63 13.67
N GLU A 330 -11.85 -36.71 14.57
CA GLU A 330 -13.24 -36.50 15.00
C GLU A 330 -14.16 -36.05 13.84
N ALA A 331 -13.61 -35.32 12.85
CA ALA A 331 -14.33 -34.97 11.63
C ALA A 331 -14.47 -36.11 10.61
N GLY A 332 -13.97 -37.31 10.94
CA GLY A 332 -13.99 -38.48 10.04
C GLY A 332 -13.03 -38.35 8.85
N ILE A 333 -11.93 -37.57 9.02
CA ILE A 333 -10.94 -37.39 7.96
C ILE A 333 -9.91 -38.51 8.00
N GLN A 334 -9.75 -39.20 6.87
CA GLN A 334 -8.70 -40.19 6.71
C GLN A 334 -7.34 -39.51 6.60
N LEU A 335 -6.40 -39.87 7.46
CA LEU A 335 -5.04 -39.30 7.46
C LEU A 335 -4.10 -40.14 6.57
N PRO A 336 -3.13 -39.52 5.88
CA PRO A 336 -2.90 -38.07 5.81
C PRO A 336 -3.95 -37.37 4.97
N LEU A 337 -4.46 -36.24 5.46
CA LEU A 337 -5.27 -35.31 4.68
C LEU A 337 -4.40 -34.67 3.59
N LYS A 338 -4.71 -34.91 2.32
CA LYS A 338 -3.96 -34.38 1.16
C LYS A 338 -4.63 -33.10 0.67
N LEU A 339 -3.87 -32.02 0.61
CA LEU A 339 -4.33 -30.71 0.12
C LEU A 339 -3.30 -30.09 -0.83
N GLU A 340 -3.79 -29.33 -1.80
CA GLU A 340 -2.96 -28.51 -2.70
C GLU A 340 -2.88 -27.07 -2.19
N TYR A 341 -1.67 -26.52 -2.12
CA TYR A 341 -1.41 -25.12 -1.80
C TYR A 341 -0.81 -24.42 -3.01
N LYS A 342 -1.48 -23.38 -3.51
CA LYS A 342 -1.00 -22.51 -4.58
C LYS A 342 -0.34 -21.25 -4.06
N THR A 343 0.78 -20.88 -4.65
CA THR A 343 1.52 -19.66 -4.35
C THR A 343 2.20 -19.11 -5.61
N SER A 344 2.72 -17.88 -5.55
CA SER A 344 3.54 -17.33 -6.63
C SER A 344 4.97 -17.89 -6.59
N THR A 345 5.74 -17.58 -7.64
CA THR A 345 7.19 -17.91 -7.71
C THR A 345 8.09 -17.02 -6.85
N ASP A 346 7.51 -16.09 -6.09
CA ASP A 346 8.27 -15.28 -5.13
C ASP A 346 8.98 -16.16 -4.10
N ALA A 347 10.28 -15.97 -3.94
CA ALA A 347 11.13 -16.84 -3.10
C ALA A 347 10.69 -16.86 -1.63
N GLN A 348 10.25 -15.73 -1.08
CA GLN A 348 9.78 -15.66 0.32
C GLN A 348 8.45 -16.40 0.49
N ARG A 349 7.53 -16.29 -0.47
CA ARG A 349 6.26 -17.01 -0.44
C ARG A 349 6.44 -18.51 -0.57
N VAL A 350 7.34 -18.97 -1.44
CA VAL A 350 7.70 -20.39 -1.57
C VAL A 350 8.34 -20.92 -0.28
N ARG A 351 9.22 -20.14 0.36
CA ARG A 351 9.85 -20.50 1.64
C ARG A 351 8.79 -20.67 2.75
N ILE A 352 7.86 -19.71 2.86
CA ILE A 352 6.74 -19.80 3.82
C ILE A 352 5.89 -21.06 3.52
N ALA A 353 5.55 -21.32 2.26
CA ALA A 353 4.80 -22.52 1.87
C ALA A 353 5.48 -23.83 2.31
N THR A 354 6.81 -23.91 2.16
CA THR A 354 7.60 -25.06 2.60
C THR A 354 7.57 -25.25 4.12
N ILE A 355 7.60 -24.14 4.89
CA ILE A 355 7.48 -24.20 6.35
C ILE A 355 6.08 -24.65 6.75
N LEU A 356 5.03 -24.10 6.14
CA LEU A 356 3.64 -24.54 6.37
C LEU A 356 3.48 -26.04 6.09
N GLN A 357 4.06 -26.54 4.97
CA GLN A 357 4.06 -27.96 4.63
C GLN A 357 4.68 -28.82 5.75
N ALA A 358 5.86 -28.42 6.26
CA ALA A 358 6.56 -29.14 7.31
C ALA A 358 5.80 -29.11 8.66
N GLN A 359 5.20 -27.97 9.01
CA GLN A 359 4.41 -27.84 10.24
C GLN A 359 3.13 -28.65 10.19
N MET A 360 2.37 -28.57 9.10
CA MET A 360 1.11 -29.26 8.92
C MET A 360 1.28 -30.78 8.84
N ALA A 361 2.42 -31.27 8.36
CA ALA A 361 2.74 -32.70 8.34
C ALA A 361 2.69 -33.33 9.74
N LYS A 362 3.05 -32.59 10.80
CA LYS A 362 2.98 -33.05 12.20
C LYS A 362 1.53 -33.29 12.68
N ALA A 363 0.56 -32.62 12.05
CA ALA A 363 -0.87 -32.84 12.29
C ALA A 363 -1.48 -33.89 11.36
N GLY A 364 -0.70 -34.56 10.50
CA GLY A 364 -1.18 -35.53 9.54
C GLY A 364 -1.78 -34.88 8.29
N ILE A 365 -1.38 -33.64 7.95
CA ILE A 365 -1.80 -32.92 6.74
C ILE A 365 -0.64 -32.90 5.76
N GLN A 366 -0.84 -33.41 4.57
CA GLN A 366 0.13 -33.46 3.49
C GLN A 366 -0.16 -32.37 2.45
N LEU A 367 0.64 -31.30 2.42
CA LEU A 367 0.53 -30.25 1.42
C LEU A 367 1.31 -30.58 0.15
N SER A 368 0.69 -30.39 -1.01
CA SER A 368 1.35 -30.33 -2.32
C SER A 368 1.47 -28.87 -2.74
N ILE A 369 2.69 -28.33 -2.83
CA ILE A 369 2.93 -26.93 -3.18
C ILE A 369 2.98 -26.80 -4.71
N LYS A 370 2.16 -25.88 -5.25
CA LYS A 370 2.22 -25.43 -6.65
C LYS A 370 2.64 -23.97 -6.71
N SER A 371 3.86 -23.74 -7.17
CA SER A 371 4.41 -22.41 -7.45
C SER A 371 4.14 -22.05 -8.90
N LEU A 372 3.45 -20.92 -9.14
CA LEU A 372 3.01 -20.45 -10.44
C LEU A 372 3.47 -19.00 -10.66
N ASP A 373 3.60 -18.57 -11.92
CA ASP A 373 3.75 -17.15 -12.20
C ASP A 373 2.56 -16.34 -11.64
N TRP A 374 2.79 -15.06 -11.34
CA TRP A 374 1.77 -14.25 -10.67
C TRP A 374 0.45 -14.17 -11.42
N GLY A 375 0.49 -14.01 -12.75
CA GLY A 375 -0.72 -13.88 -13.58
C GLY A 375 -1.58 -15.14 -13.52
N THR A 376 -0.97 -16.30 -13.70
CA THR A 376 -1.62 -17.62 -13.63
C THR A 376 -2.14 -17.90 -12.22
N PHE A 377 -1.28 -17.70 -11.20
CA PHE A 377 -1.67 -17.88 -9.80
C PHE A 377 -2.90 -17.05 -9.42
N PHE A 378 -2.87 -15.75 -9.72
CA PHE A 378 -3.97 -14.85 -9.35
C PHE A 378 -5.24 -15.09 -10.17
N ALA A 379 -5.12 -15.50 -11.44
CA ALA A 379 -6.25 -15.93 -12.26
C ALA A 379 -6.94 -17.17 -11.66
N ASP A 380 -6.16 -18.17 -11.24
CA ASP A 380 -6.68 -19.38 -10.58
C ASP A 380 -7.42 -19.03 -9.27
N VAL A 381 -6.86 -18.13 -8.46
CA VAL A 381 -7.50 -17.65 -7.22
C VAL A 381 -8.86 -16.99 -7.52
N LYS A 382 -8.92 -16.10 -8.52
CA LYS A 382 -10.18 -15.44 -8.92
C LYS A 382 -11.22 -16.44 -9.42
N LYS A 383 -10.79 -17.44 -10.19
CA LYS A 383 -11.68 -18.49 -10.74
C LYS A 383 -12.09 -19.55 -9.71
N GLY A 384 -11.42 -19.59 -8.53
CA GLY A 384 -11.64 -20.63 -7.51
C GLY A 384 -10.99 -21.97 -7.82
N GLN A 385 -9.98 -21.97 -8.66
CA GLN A 385 -9.24 -23.17 -9.05
C GLN A 385 -8.09 -23.44 -8.06
N PHE A 386 -8.43 -23.65 -6.80
CA PHE A 386 -7.48 -23.91 -5.70
C PHE A 386 -8.19 -24.67 -4.57
N GLN A 387 -7.44 -25.32 -3.69
CA GLN A 387 -7.87 -25.71 -2.36
C GLN A 387 -7.39 -24.70 -1.32
N LEU A 388 -6.08 -24.41 -1.30
CA LEU A 388 -5.46 -23.44 -0.42
C LEU A 388 -4.62 -22.43 -1.26
N PHE A 389 -4.52 -21.19 -0.77
CA PHE A 389 -3.59 -20.20 -1.32
C PHE A 389 -3.13 -19.22 -0.24
N GLY A 390 -1.96 -18.57 -0.44
CA GLY A 390 -1.47 -17.50 0.43
C GLY A 390 -1.47 -16.16 -0.28
N LEU A 391 -2.06 -15.12 0.34
CA LEU A 391 -2.03 -13.73 -0.13
C LEU A 391 -1.92 -12.75 1.04
N THR A 392 -1.66 -11.50 0.70
CA THR A 392 -1.62 -10.36 1.62
C THR A 392 -2.58 -9.28 1.14
N TRP A 393 -3.41 -8.75 2.02
CA TRP A 393 -4.15 -7.51 1.81
C TRP A 393 -3.24 -6.34 2.15
N VAL A 394 -3.05 -5.43 1.21
CA VAL A 394 -2.16 -4.27 1.33
C VAL A 394 -2.97 -2.99 1.26
N GLY A 395 -2.66 -2.02 2.12
CA GLY A 395 -3.25 -0.69 2.09
C GLY A 395 -4.74 -0.61 2.45
N ILE A 396 -5.29 -1.63 3.11
CA ILE A 396 -6.72 -1.65 3.50
C ILE A 396 -6.92 -0.73 4.70
N LYS A 397 -7.81 0.26 4.52
CA LYS A 397 -8.12 1.28 5.55
C LYS A 397 -9.59 1.31 5.95
N THR A 398 -10.48 0.67 5.20
CA THR A 398 -11.92 0.82 5.40
C THR A 398 -12.61 -0.52 5.66
N PRO A 399 -13.68 -0.54 6.49
CA PRO A 399 -14.37 -1.77 6.87
C PRO A 399 -15.17 -2.42 5.73
N GLU A 400 -15.37 -1.72 4.60
CA GLU A 400 -15.96 -2.29 3.39
C GLU A 400 -15.21 -3.54 2.90
N ILE A 401 -13.96 -3.70 3.29
CA ILE A 401 -13.21 -4.92 2.99
C ILE A 401 -13.90 -6.17 3.51
N TYR A 402 -14.55 -6.10 4.68
CA TYR A 402 -15.29 -7.25 5.23
C TYR A 402 -16.47 -7.64 4.35
N GLN A 403 -17.21 -6.66 3.81
CA GLN A 403 -18.27 -6.93 2.83
C GLN A 403 -17.68 -7.52 1.55
N LYS A 404 -16.65 -6.88 0.99
CA LYS A 404 -16.00 -7.34 -0.26
C LYS A 404 -15.40 -8.74 -0.13
N ALA A 405 -14.86 -9.10 1.03
CA ALA A 405 -14.16 -10.37 1.25
C ALA A 405 -15.05 -11.52 1.75
N PHE A 406 -16.18 -11.22 2.42
CA PHE A 406 -16.95 -12.27 3.13
C PHE A 406 -18.45 -12.28 2.85
N HIS A 407 -19.06 -11.21 2.33
CA HIS A 407 -20.49 -11.22 2.01
C HIS A 407 -20.77 -12.31 0.98
N SER A 408 -21.87 -13.06 1.15
CA SER A 408 -22.22 -14.24 0.33
C SER A 408 -22.31 -13.92 -1.16
N GLN A 409 -22.73 -12.70 -1.53
CA GLN A 409 -22.85 -12.27 -2.94
C GLN A 409 -21.56 -11.66 -3.51
N ALA A 410 -20.53 -11.43 -2.68
CA ALA A 410 -19.28 -10.79 -3.10
C ALA A 410 -18.27 -11.80 -3.72
N VAL A 411 -18.76 -12.87 -4.33
CA VAL A 411 -17.92 -13.82 -5.05
C VAL A 411 -17.40 -13.17 -6.34
N PRO A 412 -16.12 -13.38 -6.72
CA PRO A 412 -15.59 -12.87 -7.97
C PRO A 412 -16.45 -13.22 -9.19
N PRO A 413 -16.71 -12.29 -10.16
CA PRO A 413 -16.08 -10.97 -10.29
C PRO A 413 -16.72 -9.86 -9.44
N ASN A 414 -17.82 -10.09 -8.72
CA ASN A 414 -18.59 -9.07 -8.02
C ASN A 414 -17.94 -8.59 -6.69
N GLY A 415 -16.87 -9.25 -6.26
CA GLY A 415 -16.14 -8.91 -5.04
C GLY A 415 -14.93 -9.82 -4.82
N PHE A 416 -14.50 -9.93 -3.56
CA PHE A 416 -13.26 -10.60 -3.19
C PHE A 416 -13.48 -11.82 -2.29
N ASN A 417 -14.71 -12.30 -2.14
CA ASN A 417 -15.02 -13.56 -1.46
C ASN A 417 -14.51 -14.76 -2.27
N ARG A 418 -13.19 -14.86 -2.36
CA ARG A 418 -12.48 -15.87 -3.16
C ARG A 418 -12.72 -17.29 -2.63
N GLY A 419 -12.91 -17.41 -1.32
CA GLY A 419 -13.21 -18.67 -0.63
C GLY A 419 -14.64 -19.17 -0.81
N ARG A 420 -15.53 -18.35 -1.37
CA ARG A 420 -16.97 -18.67 -1.59
C ARG A 420 -17.69 -18.99 -0.28
N PHE A 421 -17.33 -18.26 0.77
CA PHE A 421 -18.01 -18.32 2.05
C PHE A 421 -19.44 -17.80 1.94
N ALA A 422 -20.39 -18.43 2.61
CA ALA A 422 -21.77 -17.96 2.68
C ALA A 422 -22.32 -18.16 4.11
N ASN A 423 -22.78 -17.09 4.74
CA ASN A 423 -23.38 -17.12 6.06
C ASN A 423 -24.35 -15.94 6.20
N GLN A 424 -25.66 -16.22 6.29
CA GLN A 424 -26.70 -15.19 6.36
C GLN A 424 -26.60 -14.30 7.61
N THR A 425 -26.17 -14.86 8.74
CA THR A 425 -25.99 -14.09 9.97
C THR A 425 -24.84 -13.08 9.81
N LEU A 426 -23.75 -13.49 9.15
CA LEU A 426 -22.66 -12.57 8.82
C LEU A 426 -23.13 -11.47 7.86
N ASP A 427 -23.86 -11.83 6.81
CA ASP A 427 -24.38 -10.84 5.85
C ASP A 427 -25.26 -9.78 6.53
N GLN A 428 -26.07 -10.18 7.52
CA GLN A 428 -26.88 -9.25 8.33
C GLN A 428 -25.99 -8.32 9.18
N TRP A 429 -24.97 -8.86 9.87
CA TRP A 429 -24.10 -8.03 10.69
C TRP A 429 -23.22 -7.09 9.86
N LEU A 430 -22.79 -7.53 8.69
CA LEU A 430 -22.09 -6.67 7.73
C LEU A 430 -22.99 -5.52 7.24
N ALA A 431 -24.26 -5.80 6.93
CA ALA A 431 -25.24 -4.78 6.53
C ALA A 431 -25.57 -3.80 7.67
N GLN A 432 -25.59 -4.27 8.92
CA GLN A 432 -25.80 -3.46 10.13
C GLN A 432 -24.51 -2.77 10.61
N GLN A 433 -23.35 -3.06 9.99
CA GLN A 433 -22.03 -2.54 10.38
C GLN A 433 -21.64 -2.90 11.83
N ASP A 434 -22.14 -4.04 12.34
CA ASP A 434 -21.76 -4.58 13.64
C ASP A 434 -20.41 -5.32 13.50
N TRP A 435 -19.36 -4.54 13.41
CA TRP A 435 -18.01 -5.06 13.14
C TRP A 435 -17.49 -6.01 14.20
N GLN A 436 -17.90 -5.80 15.48
CA GLN A 436 -17.46 -6.67 16.57
C GLN A 436 -18.05 -8.08 16.42
N LYS A 437 -19.35 -8.20 16.14
CA LYS A 437 -19.98 -9.50 15.88
C LYS A 437 -19.52 -10.12 14.56
N ALA A 438 -19.41 -9.30 13.51
CA ALA A 438 -18.96 -9.78 12.22
C ALA A 438 -17.54 -10.39 12.30
N THR A 439 -16.60 -9.69 12.91
CA THR A 439 -15.21 -10.17 13.05
C THR A 439 -15.10 -11.38 13.98
N ALA A 440 -15.90 -11.44 15.05
CA ALA A 440 -15.96 -12.60 15.93
C ALA A 440 -16.44 -13.86 15.18
N LEU A 441 -17.51 -13.74 14.38
CA LEU A 441 -18.01 -14.85 13.57
C LEU A 441 -17.02 -15.27 12.47
N ILE A 442 -16.40 -14.31 11.78
CA ILE A 442 -15.35 -14.58 10.78
C ILE A 442 -14.19 -15.35 11.44
N HIS A 443 -13.79 -14.94 12.63
CA HIS A 443 -12.71 -15.60 13.38
C HIS A 443 -13.12 -17.02 13.81
N GLU A 444 -14.36 -17.22 14.23
CA GLU A 444 -14.87 -18.54 14.63
C GLU A 444 -15.02 -19.49 13.43
N GLU A 445 -15.60 -19.00 12.33
CA GLU A 445 -15.90 -19.79 11.12
C GLU A 445 -14.68 -20.02 10.22
N LEU A 446 -13.62 -19.21 10.37
CA LEU A 446 -12.39 -19.30 9.58
C LEU A 446 -12.62 -19.45 8.08
N PRO A 447 -13.32 -18.53 7.42
CA PRO A 447 -13.42 -18.54 5.94
C PRO A 447 -12.05 -18.42 5.27
N TYR A 448 -11.08 -17.84 5.98
CA TYR A 448 -9.65 -18.00 5.78
C TYR A 448 -8.91 -17.90 7.13
N ILE A 449 -7.67 -18.37 7.16
CA ILE A 449 -6.87 -18.40 8.38
C ILE A 449 -6.03 -17.14 8.44
N PRO A 450 -6.22 -16.26 9.45
CA PRO A 450 -5.36 -15.10 9.66
C PRO A 450 -3.96 -15.56 10.03
N LEU A 451 -2.93 -14.96 9.46
CA LEU A 451 -1.54 -15.28 9.76
C LEU A 451 -0.89 -14.15 10.58
N TRP A 452 -0.58 -13.02 9.95
CA TRP A 452 0.09 -11.90 10.61
C TRP A 452 -0.20 -10.57 9.91
N TYR A 453 0.05 -9.48 10.64
CA TYR A 453 0.23 -8.16 10.05
C TYR A 453 1.72 -7.96 9.80
N GLU A 454 2.09 -7.66 8.55
CA GLU A 454 3.48 -7.51 8.12
C GLU A 454 4.09 -6.24 8.68
N GLY A 455 5.21 -6.35 9.41
CA GLY A 455 5.97 -5.20 9.88
C GLY A 455 6.47 -4.33 8.72
N GLN A 456 6.47 -3.04 8.92
CA GLN A 456 7.02 -2.06 7.98
C GLN A 456 8.42 -1.65 8.42
N PHE A 457 9.32 -1.39 7.48
CA PHE A 457 10.66 -0.92 7.77
C PHE A 457 11.19 0.01 6.69
N ILE A 458 12.12 0.86 7.09
CA ILE A 458 12.95 1.68 6.22
C ILE A 458 14.41 1.41 6.54
N ALA A 459 15.25 1.26 5.51
CA ALA A 459 16.68 1.25 5.63
C ALA A 459 17.28 2.47 4.89
N ALA A 460 18.14 3.21 5.55
CA ALA A 460 18.66 4.47 5.03
C ALA A 460 20.13 4.69 5.41
N GLN A 461 20.82 5.54 4.66
CA GLN A 461 22.11 6.10 5.06
C GLN A 461 21.94 6.90 6.37
N LYS A 462 22.90 6.79 7.30
CA LYS A 462 22.86 7.52 8.58
C LYS A 462 22.88 9.03 8.44
N LYS A 463 23.31 9.56 7.30
CA LYS A 463 23.25 10.99 6.99
C LYS A 463 21.83 11.54 6.81
N LEU A 464 20.83 10.66 6.66
CA LEU A 464 19.43 11.05 6.55
C LEU A 464 18.73 10.97 7.89
N ALA A 465 17.98 12.01 8.25
CA ALA A 465 17.00 11.94 9.33
C ALA A 465 15.75 11.20 8.81
N VAL A 466 15.53 9.96 9.23
CA VAL A 466 14.36 9.18 8.83
C VAL A 466 13.53 8.81 10.06
N GLU A 467 12.21 8.83 9.91
CA GLU A 467 11.27 8.29 10.89
C GLU A 467 10.86 6.86 10.51
N PRO A 468 10.35 6.04 11.46
CA PRO A 468 9.75 4.77 11.13
C PRO A 468 8.63 4.94 10.08
N PRO A 469 8.47 4.00 9.14
CA PRO A 469 7.42 4.11 8.12
C PRO A 469 6.03 3.95 8.78
N PRO A 470 4.96 4.53 8.19
CA PRO A 470 3.60 4.34 8.67
C PRO A 470 3.15 2.88 8.52
N ALA A 471 2.12 2.49 9.30
CA ALA A 471 1.60 1.12 9.33
C ALA A 471 1.08 0.61 7.98
N ASP A 472 0.56 1.50 7.13
CA ASP A 472 0.08 1.20 5.78
C ASP A 472 1.20 1.08 4.74
N GLY A 473 2.44 1.42 5.11
CA GLY A 473 3.61 1.38 4.23
C GLY A 473 3.64 2.47 3.17
N ASN A 474 2.89 3.56 3.34
CA ASN A 474 2.95 4.75 2.48
C ASN A 474 4.33 5.43 2.55
N TRP A 475 4.61 6.30 1.59
CA TRP A 475 5.90 7.01 1.46
C TRP A 475 5.86 8.43 1.99
N ASP A 476 5.00 8.71 2.97
CA ASP A 476 4.82 10.05 3.57
C ASP A 476 6.10 10.58 4.22
N MET A 477 7.05 9.71 4.60
CA MET A 477 8.38 10.11 5.07
C MET A 477 9.14 10.97 4.04
N LEU A 478 8.87 10.83 2.75
CA LEU A 478 9.47 11.65 1.69
C LEU A 478 9.10 13.13 1.81
N LEU A 479 8.05 13.45 2.57
CA LEU A 479 7.62 14.84 2.83
C LEU A 479 8.53 15.57 3.83
N THR A 480 9.21 14.83 4.71
CA THR A 480 9.94 15.38 5.87
C THR A 480 11.41 14.98 5.92
N ILE A 481 11.83 13.96 5.17
CA ILE A 481 13.22 13.46 5.19
C ILE A 481 14.22 14.56 4.83
N GLN A 482 15.28 14.67 5.62
CA GLN A 482 16.35 15.67 5.44
C GLN A 482 17.72 15.00 5.45
N SER A 483 18.67 15.58 4.73
CA SER A 483 20.10 15.27 4.83
C SER A 483 20.72 16.13 5.95
N HIS A 484 21.50 15.49 6.84
CA HIS A 484 22.29 16.17 7.88
C HIS A 484 23.58 16.73 7.33
#